data_9a7845bc8a7379db0c791a4b5ff7fcf3
#
_entry.id   9a7845bc8a7379db0c791a4b5ff7fcf3
#
_cell.length_a   1.000
_cell.length_b   1.000
_cell.length_c   1.000
_cell.angle_alpha   90.00
_cell.angle_beta   90.00
_cell.angle_gamma   90.00
#
_symmetry.space_group_name_H-M   'P 1'
#
loop_
_entity.id
_entity.type
_entity.pdbx_description
1 polymer ?
#
loop_
_entity_poly.entity_id
_entity_poly.type
_entity_poly.pdbx_seq_one_letter_code
_entity_poly.pdbx_strand_id
1 'polypeptide(L)'
;MRVAMVVAGLTAVATMAQGQRRMRGGRAVMVDRPAVGPRIGYDFDFKHLFIGGQLNLPVGRRWGLVPSAEFYPGETGSPFRLNADLKYHPPTVYGLFYLGAGFAYLHANGASDTGANIFAGWEGRRARPFKPFLEAKFVFANNTSFNILTGLNFPL
;
A
#
# COMPACT_ATOMS: atom_id res chain seq x y z
N MET A 1 -28.68 -4.69 -6.74
CA MET A 1 -28.11 -3.87 -7.82
C MET A 1 -26.95 -2.98 -7.31
N ARG A 2 -25.96 -3.52 -6.57
CA ARG A 2 -24.81 -2.75 -6.00
C ARG A 2 -23.43 -3.36 -6.28
N VAL A 3 -23.33 -4.36 -7.14
CA VAL A 3 -22.05 -5.07 -7.42
C VAL A 3 -21.33 -4.53 -8.67
N ALA A 4 -22.01 -3.76 -9.51
CA ALA A 4 -21.44 -3.29 -10.80
C ALA A 4 -20.42 -2.14 -10.68
N MET A 5 -20.33 -1.47 -9.53
CA MET A 5 -19.49 -0.27 -9.40
C MET A 5 -18.03 -0.55 -9.04
N VAL A 6 -17.73 -1.73 -8.52
CA VAL A 6 -16.36 -2.10 -8.10
C VAL A 6 -15.49 -2.56 -9.28
N VAL A 7 -16.11 -3.10 -10.33
CA VAL A 7 -15.38 -3.62 -11.50
C VAL A 7 -14.89 -2.51 -12.43
N ALA A 8 -15.59 -1.37 -12.48
CA ALA A 8 -15.21 -0.24 -13.34
C ALA A 8 -13.93 0.48 -12.86
N GLY A 9 -13.62 0.42 -11.56
CA GLY A 9 -12.42 1.03 -11.00
C GLY A 9 -11.11 0.30 -11.34
N LEU A 10 -11.17 -1.02 -11.51
CA LEU A 10 -9.98 -1.83 -11.81
C LEU A 10 -9.53 -1.73 -13.27
N THR A 11 -10.44 -1.50 -14.20
CA THR A 11 -10.11 -1.39 -15.64
C THR A 11 -9.43 -0.06 -16.00
N ALA A 12 -9.71 1.03 -15.28
CA ALA A 12 -9.09 2.34 -15.53
C ALA A 12 -7.61 2.38 -15.14
N VAL A 13 -7.19 1.58 -14.14
CA VAL A 13 -5.80 1.54 -13.67
C VAL A 13 -4.89 0.79 -14.67
N ALA A 14 -5.42 -0.22 -15.36
CA ALA A 14 -4.65 -1.00 -16.34
C ALA A 14 -4.26 -0.19 -17.59
N THR A 15 -5.05 0.81 -17.96
CA THR A 15 -4.81 1.62 -19.18
C THR A 15 -3.73 2.68 -19.00
N MET A 16 -3.46 3.13 -17.77
CA MET A 16 -2.40 4.10 -17.48
C MET A 16 -0.99 3.49 -17.47
N ALA A 17 -0.87 2.17 -17.35
CA ALA A 17 0.43 1.49 -17.30
C ALA A 17 1.11 1.33 -18.67
N GLN A 18 0.43 1.54 -19.78
CA GLN A 18 0.98 1.32 -21.14
C GLN A 18 1.65 2.55 -21.77
N GLY A 19 1.55 3.73 -21.17
CA GLY A 19 2.03 5.00 -21.74
C GLY A 19 3.52 5.31 -21.59
N GLN A 20 4.31 4.53 -20.87
CA GLN A 20 5.69 4.89 -20.51
C GLN A 20 6.81 4.13 -21.25
N ARG A 21 6.58 3.69 -22.47
CA ARG A 21 7.68 3.19 -23.34
C ARG A 21 8.14 4.30 -24.27
N ARG A 22 9.30 4.89 -23.97
CA ARG A 22 10.37 5.48 -24.79
C ARG A 22 10.85 6.83 -24.27
N MET A 23 12.01 6.79 -23.59
CA MET A 23 13.05 7.81 -23.82
C MET A 23 14.41 7.14 -23.66
N ARG A 24 15.14 7.12 -24.76
CA ARG A 24 16.49 6.55 -24.94
C ARG A 24 17.50 7.67 -24.74
N GLY A 25 18.48 7.46 -23.89
CA GLY A 25 19.65 8.33 -23.81
C GLY A 25 19.68 9.22 -22.55
N GLY A 26 20.32 8.75 -21.51
CA GLY A 26 20.56 9.46 -20.27
C GLY A 26 20.49 8.47 -19.12
N ARG A 27 21.40 8.53 -18.18
CA ARG A 27 21.52 7.77 -16.94
C ARG A 27 20.18 7.12 -16.56
N ALA A 28 20.09 5.80 -16.62
CA ALA A 28 18.85 5.07 -16.41
C ALA A 28 18.26 5.47 -15.05
N VAL A 29 17.32 6.38 -15.08
CA VAL A 29 16.49 6.68 -13.93
C VAL A 29 15.65 5.41 -13.75
N MET A 30 15.95 4.63 -12.72
CA MET A 30 15.14 3.49 -12.36
C MET A 30 13.75 4.01 -11.99
N VAL A 31 12.87 4.07 -12.97
CA VAL A 31 11.43 4.23 -12.71
C VAL A 31 11.00 2.91 -12.10
N ASP A 32 10.53 2.95 -10.86
CA ASP A 32 9.94 1.78 -10.22
C ASP A 32 8.80 1.26 -11.11
N ARG A 33 8.71 -0.05 -11.23
CA ARG A 33 7.60 -0.68 -11.97
C ARG A 33 6.43 -0.85 -11.02
N PRO A 34 5.21 -0.87 -11.54
CA PRO A 34 4.06 -1.32 -10.75
C PRO A 34 4.37 -2.67 -10.11
N ALA A 35 3.92 -2.86 -8.88
CA ALA A 35 4.15 -4.09 -8.16
C ALA A 35 2.92 -4.44 -7.34
N VAL A 36 2.68 -5.73 -7.16
CA VAL A 36 1.61 -6.29 -6.33
C VAL A 36 2.21 -7.19 -5.28
N GLY A 37 1.60 -7.26 -4.11
CA GLY A 37 2.12 -8.18 -3.11
C GLY A 37 1.26 -8.36 -1.87
N PRO A 38 1.46 -9.51 -1.20
CA PRO A 38 0.86 -9.78 0.08
C PRO A 38 1.50 -8.94 1.18
N ARG A 39 0.71 -8.66 2.19
CA ARG A 39 1.14 -7.99 3.43
C ARG A 39 0.53 -8.68 4.63
N ILE A 40 1.25 -8.70 5.73
CA ILE A 40 0.81 -9.17 7.03
C ILE A 40 1.26 -8.18 8.08
N GLY A 41 0.44 -7.96 9.08
CA GLY A 41 0.79 -7.04 10.15
C GLY A 41 0.05 -7.33 11.44
N TYR A 42 0.43 -6.60 12.46
CA TYR A 42 -0.18 -6.64 13.77
C TYR A 42 -0.62 -5.24 14.18
N ASP A 43 -1.87 -5.13 14.57
CA ASP A 43 -2.45 -3.93 15.16
C ASP A 43 -2.35 -4.02 16.68
N PHE A 44 -1.57 -3.11 17.29
CA PHE A 44 -1.27 -3.17 18.72
C PHE A 44 -2.44 -2.69 19.60
N ASP A 45 -3.29 -1.85 19.07
CA ASP A 45 -4.43 -1.31 19.84
C ASP A 45 -5.59 -2.29 19.82
N PHE A 46 -5.88 -2.87 18.68
CA PHE A 46 -6.89 -3.94 18.56
C PHE A 46 -6.35 -5.31 19.00
N LYS A 47 -5.01 -5.48 19.12
CA LYS A 47 -4.33 -6.74 19.48
C LYS A 47 -4.63 -7.88 18.51
N HIS A 48 -4.76 -7.58 17.23
CA HIS A 48 -5.09 -8.54 16.19
C HIS A 48 -4.07 -8.54 15.05
N LEU A 49 -3.86 -9.74 14.52
CA LEU A 49 -3.16 -9.91 13.24
C LEU A 49 -4.10 -9.53 12.10
N PHE A 50 -3.55 -8.96 11.05
CA PHE A 50 -4.24 -8.77 9.78
C PHE A 50 -3.40 -9.30 8.63
N ILE A 51 -4.08 -9.73 7.60
CA ILE A 51 -3.49 -10.15 6.32
C ILE A 51 -4.12 -9.35 5.20
N GLY A 52 -3.39 -9.14 4.13
CA GLY A 52 -3.93 -8.35 3.03
C GLY A 52 -3.08 -8.37 1.79
N GLY A 53 -3.43 -7.50 0.87
CA GLY A 53 -2.70 -7.26 -0.36
C GLY A 53 -2.57 -5.77 -0.65
N GLN A 54 -1.56 -5.43 -1.41
CA GLN A 54 -1.32 -4.07 -1.87
C GLN A 54 -0.90 -4.02 -3.32
N LEU A 55 -1.19 -2.89 -3.95
CA LEU A 55 -0.69 -2.54 -5.26
C LEU A 55 0.20 -1.29 -5.11
N ASN A 56 1.41 -1.35 -5.62
CA ASN A 56 2.35 -0.23 -5.57
C ASN A 56 2.47 0.37 -6.97
N LEU A 57 1.94 1.58 -7.15
CA LEU A 57 1.86 2.28 -8.43
C LEU A 57 2.81 3.49 -8.39
N PRO A 58 3.92 3.48 -9.13
CA PRO A 58 4.78 4.64 -9.22
C PRO A 58 4.07 5.76 -10.00
N VAL A 59 3.88 6.91 -9.36
CA VAL A 59 3.26 8.12 -9.94
C VAL A 59 4.28 9.21 -10.24
N GLY A 60 5.57 8.88 -10.15
CA GLY A 60 6.69 9.78 -10.43
C GLY A 60 8.01 9.19 -9.98
N ARG A 61 9.06 10.02 -9.99
CA ARG A 61 10.43 9.58 -9.65
C ARG A 61 10.61 9.17 -8.17
N ARG A 62 9.78 9.69 -7.29
CA ARG A 62 9.90 9.52 -5.84
C ARG A 62 8.58 9.24 -5.15
N TRP A 63 7.49 9.25 -5.91
CA TRP A 63 6.15 9.09 -5.39
C TRP A 63 5.53 7.79 -5.86
N GLY A 64 4.79 7.14 -4.99
CA GLY A 64 3.99 5.97 -5.29
C GLY A 64 2.63 6.05 -4.64
N LEU A 65 1.60 5.62 -5.36
CA LEU A 65 0.27 5.39 -4.81
C LEU A 65 0.16 3.92 -4.43
N VAL A 66 -0.30 3.65 -3.20
CA VAL A 66 -0.37 2.29 -2.64
C VAL A 66 -1.78 2.00 -2.12
N PRO A 67 -2.73 1.66 -3.00
CA PRO A 67 -3.99 1.08 -2.54
C PRO A 67 -3.74 -0.29 -1.92
N SER A 68 -4.41 -0.57 -0.79
CA SER A 68 -4.33 -1.86 -0.11
C SER A 68 -5.64 -2.26 0.54
N ALA A 69 -5.82 -3.57 0.71
CA ALA A 69 -6.94 -4.17 1.42
C ALA A 69 -6.41 -5.12 2.49
N GLU A 70 -6.96 -5.04 3.68
CA GLU A 70 -6.56 -5.81 4.85
C GLU A 70 -7.77 -6.45 5.50
N PHE A 71 -7.61 -7.68 5.99
CA PHE A 71 -8.64 -8.46 6.67
C PHE A 71 -8.12 -8.90 8.03
N TYR A 72 -8.98 -8.93 9.02
CA TYR A 72 -8.69 -9.34 10.38
C TYR A 72 -9.29 -10.73 10.64
N PRO A 73 -8.53 -11.81 10.42
CA PRO A 73 -9.02 -13.16 10.61
C PRO A 73 -9.30 -13.45 12.09
N GLY A 74 -10.39 -14.16 12.36
CA GLY A 74 -10.78 -14.51 13.72
C GLY A 74 -11.64 -13.50 14.46
N GLU A 75 -11.90 -12.34 13.88
CA GLU A 75 -12.79 -11.33 14.42
C GLU A 75 -14.25 -11.57 14.01
N THR A 76 -15.15 -11.30 14.96
CA THR A 76 -16.58 -11.36 14.69
C THR A 76 -16.97 -10.28 13.67
N GLY A 77 -17.75 -10.65 12.64
CA GLY A 77 -18.23 -9.71 11.63
C GLY A 77 -17.25 -9.46 10.48
N SER A 78 -16.15 -10.20 10.39
CA SER A 78 -15.19 -10.14 9.27
C SER A 78 -14.73 -8.71 8.95
N PRO A 79 -14.11 -8.00 9.89
CA PRO A 79 -13.68 -6.63 9.66
C PRO A 79 -12.64 -6.57 8.54
N PHE A 80 -12.74 -5.51 7.75
CA PHE A 80 -11.75 -5.22 6.70
C PHE A 80 -11.38 -3.74 6.69
N ARG A 81 -10.18 -3.45 6.24
CA ARG A 81 -9.67 -2.09 6.07
C ARG A 81 -9.18 -1.90 4.63
N LEU A 82 -9.62 -0.80 4.01
CA LEU A 82 -9.11 -0.34 2.73
C LEU A 82 -8.26 0.90 2.95
N ASN A 83 -7.10 0.96 2.33
CA ASN A 83 -6.24 2.14 2.41
C ASN A 83 -5.93 2.67 1.02
N ALA A 84 -5.76 3.99 0.93
CA ALA A 84 -5.24 4.71 -0.22
C ALA A 84 -4.09 5.59 0.26
N ASP A 85 -2.87 5.11 0.08
CA ASP A 85 -1.65 5.67 0.65
C ASP A 85 -0.78 6.32 -0.42
N LEU A 86 -0.23 7.50 -0.12
CA LEU A 86 0.78 8.16 -0.93
C LEU A 86 2.14 7.98 -0.27
N LYS A 87 3.04 7.26 -0.95
CA LYS A 87 4.38 6.92 -0.50
C LYS A 87 5.41 7.84 -1.15
N TYR A 88 6.34 8.36 -0.37
CA TYR A 88 7.45 9.19 -0.81
C TYR A 88 8.80 8.57 -0.45
N HIS A 89 9.71 8.49 -1.43
CA HIS A 89 11.09 8.04 -1.24
C HIS A 89 12.02 9.25 -1.18
N PRO A 90 12.53 9.63 0.00
CA PRO A 90 13.51 10.70 0.13
C PRO A 90 14.79 10.39 -0.66
N PRO A 91 15.54 11.40 -1.14
CA PRO A 91 16.82 11.20 -1.81
C PRO A 91 17.90 10.83 -0.78
N THR A 92 17.84 9.63 -0.26
CA THR A 92 18.85 9.08 0.65
C THR A 92 19.87 8.25 -0.12
N VAL A 93 21.09 8.12 0.43
CA VAL A 93 22.20 7.38 -0.18
C VAL A 93 21.80 5.92 -0.48
N TYR A 94 20.87 5.36 0.24
CA TYR A 94 20.46 3.96 0.12
C TYR A 94 19.13 3.73 -0.59
N GLY A 95 18.29 4.77 -0.74
CA GLY A 95 16.99 4.68 -1.44
C GLY A 95 16.02 3.61 -0.92
N LEU A 96 16.24 3.14 0.30
CA LEU A 96 15.51 2.02 0.89
C LEU A 96 14.41 2.48 1.85
N PHE A 97 14.55 3.69 2.37
CA PHE A 97 13.60 4.27 3.31
C PHE A 97 12.48 5.00 2.55
N TYR A 98 11.29 4.93 3.08
CA TYR A 98 10.15 5.71 2.61
C TYR A 98 9.30 6.20 3.78
N LEU A 99 8.51 7.22 3.51
CA LEU A 99 7.49 7.74 4.40
C LEU A 99 6.25 8.07 3.58
N GLY A 100 5.12 8.20 4.24
CA GLY A 100 3.89 8.52 3.53
C GLY A 100 2.74 8.84 4.44
N ALA A 101 1.64 9.19 3.79
CA ALA A 101 0.36 9.45 4.43
C ALA A 101 -0.77 8.99 3.50
N GLY A 102 -1.94 8.78 4.06
CA GLY A 102 -3.08 8.32 3.29
C GLY A 102 -4.39 8.35 4.06
N PHE A 103 -5.37 7.70 3.46
CA PHE A 103 -6.69 7.52 4.05
C PHE A 103 -6.96 6.04 4.27
N ALA A 104 -7.66 5.75 5.37
CA ALA A 104 -8.13 4.43 5.72
C ALA A 104 -9.65 4.42 5.83
N TYR A 105 -10.28 3.38 5.32
CA TYR A 105 -11.68 3.06 5.52
C TYR A 105 -11.75 1.71 6.22
N LEU A 106 -12.29 1.70 7.42
CA LEU A 106 -12.49 0.49 8.22
C LEU A 106 -13.97 0.14 8.22
N HIS A 107 -14.29 -1.11 7.98
CA HIS A 107 -15.64 -1.65 8.15
C HIS A 107 -15.60 -2.83 9.12
N ALA A 108 -16.41 -2.75 10.18
CA ALA A 108 -16.51 -3.79 11.20
C ALA A 108 -17.95 -3.83 11.75
N ASN A 109 -18.52 -5.03 11.87
CA ASN A 109 -19.82 -5.26 12.52
C ASN A 109 -20.98 -4.36 12.00
N GLY A 110 -20.99 -4.07 10.69
CA GLY A 110 -22.00 -3.21 10.08
C GLY A 110 -21.81 -1.71 10.30
N ALA A 111 -20.78 -1.30 11.05
CA ALA A 111 -20.35 0.09 11.18
C ALA A 111 -19.16 0.38 10.28
N SER A 112 -19.03 1.63 9.84
CA SER A 112 -17.90 2.08 9.02
C SER A 112 -17.28 3.30 9.67
N ASP A 113 -15.95 3.34 9.63
CA ASP A 113 -15.15 4.45 10.10
C ASP A 113 -14.14 4.86 9.04
N THR A 114 -13.78 6.13 9.01
CA THR A 114 -12.76 6.67 8.10
C THR A 114 -11.72 7.43 8.88
N GLY A 115 -10.49 7.31 8.46
CA GLY A 115 -9.38 7.98 9.12
C GLY A 115 -8.27 8.37 8.16
N ALA A 116 -7.35 9.16 8.67
CA ALA A 116 -6.07 9.43 8.02
C ALA A 116 -5.01 8.48 8.58
N ASN A 117 -3.97 8.23 7.81
CA ASN A 117 -2.82 7.48 8.30
C ASN A 117 -1.50 8.17 7.91
N ILE A 118 -0.49 7.93 8.72
CA ILE A 118 0.91 8.25 8.43
C ILE A 118 1.76 7.01 8.64
N PHE A 119 2.79 6.85 7.83
CA PHE A 119 3.64 5.68 7.93
C PHE A 119 5.07 5.99 7.51
N ALA A 120 5.97 5.16 7.99
CA ALA A 120 7.35 5.13 7.57
C ALA A 120 7.81 3.68 7.46
N GLY A 121 8.69 3.39 6.53
CA GLY A 121 9.12 2.04 6.31
C GLY A 121 10.42 1.92 5.54
N TRP A 122 10.82 0.69 5.39
CA TRP A 122 11.99 0.28 4.66
C TRP A 122 11.60 -0.74 3.60
N GLU A 123 12.19 -0.63 2.42
CA GLU A 123 11.94 -1.51 1.27
C GLU A 123 13.26 -2.06 0.74
N GLY A 124 13.34 -3.36 0.52
CA GLY A 124 14.56 -4.02 0.07
C GLY A 124 15.02 -3.59 -1.32
N ARG A 125 16.31 -3.78 -1.61
CA ARG A 125 16.91 -3.47 -2.92
C ARG A 125 16.36 -4.39 -4.02
N ARG A 126 16.31 -3.86 -5.23
CA ARG A 126 15.80 -4.52 -6.45
C ARG A 126 16.73 -5.60 -7.03
N ALA A 127 17.51 -6.30 -6.24
CA ALA A 127 18.39 -7.37 -6.73
C ALA A 127 17.71 -8.74 -6.91
N ARG A 128 16.39 -8.83 -6.63
CA ARG A 128 15.62 -10.10 -6.61
C ARG A 128 14.26 -9.90 -7.31
N PRO A 129 13.58 -10.98 -7.69
CA PRO A 129 12.26 -10.91 -8.31
C PRO A 129 11.18 -10.32 -7.39
N PHE A 130 11.48 -10.10 -6.13
CA PHE A 130 10.60 -9.46 -5.16
C PHE A 130 11.36 -8.47 -4.28
N LYS A 131 10.63 -7.49 -3.72
CA LYS A 131 11.15 -6.51 -2.76
C LYS A 131 10.46 -6.72 -1.42
N PRO A 132 11.15 -7.17 -0.37
CA PRO A 132 10.59 -7.19 0.97
C PRO A 132 10.45 -5.76 1.51
N PHE A 133 9.46 -5.54 2.36
CA PHE A 133 9.30 -4.26 3.05
C PHE A 133 8.87 -4.48 4.49
N LEU A 134 9.18 -3.49 5.33
CA LEU A 134 8.76 -3.37 6.72
C LEU A 134 8.25 -1.96 6.93
N GLU A 135 7.08 -1.80 7.55
CA GLU A 135 6.41 -0.52 7.72
C GLU A 135 5.83 -0.39 9.12
N ALA A 136 5.98 0.78 9.71
CA ALA A 136 5.26 1.22 10.90
C ALA A 136 4.23 2.27 10.49
N LYS A 137 2.97 2.08 10.88
CA LYS A 137 1.82 2.89 10.48
C LYS A 137 0.98 3.30 11.68
N PHE A 138 0.66 4.58 11.77
CA PHE A 138 -0.37 5.12 12.66
C PHE A 138 -1.62 5.41 11.84
N VAL A 139 -2.76 4.96 12.33
CA VAL A 139 -4.08 5.24 11.75
C VAL A 139 -4.87 6.07 12.75
N PHE A 140 -5.27 7.25 12.32
CA PHE A 140 -6.04 8.22 13.10
C PHE A 140 -7.50 8.17 12.62
N ALA A 141 -8.32 7.44 13.33
CA ALA A 141 -9.76 7.34 13.14
C ALA A 141 -10.44 7.73 14.47
N ASN A 142 -11.64 7.26 14.74
CA ASN A 142 -12.27 7.44 16.07
C ASN A 142 -11.37 6.90 17.20
N ASN A 143 -10.66 5.79 16.93
CA ASN A 143 -9.59 5.29 17.79
C ASN A 143 -8.28 5.31 16.99
N THR A 144 -7.21 5.85 17.58
CA THR A 144 -5.89 5.80 16.99
C THR A 144 -5.31 4.41 17.16
N SER A 145 -4.76 3.85 16.08
CA SER A 145 -4.08 2.55 16.15
C SER A 145 -2.66 2.62 15.59
N PHE A 146 -1.77 1.86 16.23
CA PHE A 146 -0.41 1.64 15.79
C PHE A 146 -0.25 0.24 15.22
N ASN A 147 0.33 0.15 14.04
CA ASN A 147 0.49 -1.09 13.30
C ASN A 147 1.94 -1.28 12.86
N ILE A 148 2.44 -2.50 12.97
CA ILE A 148 3.67 -2.92 12.29
C ILE A 148 3.28 -3.96 11.25
N LEU A 149 3.78 -3.77 10.04
CA LEU A 149 3.45 -4.66 8.93
C LEU A 149 4.66 -4.93 8.04
N THR A 150 4.65 -6.07 7.40
CA THR A 150 5.68 -6.50 6.47
C THR A 150 5.03 -7.21 5.27
N GLY A 151 5.78 -7.35 4.19
CA GLY A 151 5.30 -8.05 3.01
C GLY A 151 6.33 -8.12 1.91
N LEU A 152 5.87 -8.54 0.74
CA LEU A 152 6.69 -8.71 -0.45
C LEU A 152 6.00 -8.00 -1.62
N ASN A 153 6.76 -7.23 -2.38
CA ASN A 153 6.31 -6.60 -3.61
C ASN A 153 6.88 -7.33 -4.82
N PHE A 154 6.04 -7.87 -5.68
CA PHE A 154 6.39 -8.52 -6.93
C PHE A 154 6.17 -7.53 -8.07
N PRO A 155 7.24 -7.11 -8.81
CA PRO A 155 7.09 -6.24 -9.98
C PRO A 155 6.25 -6.90 -11.07
N LEU A 156 5.38 -6.11 -11.69
CA LEU A 156 4.52 -6.50 -12.82
C LEU A 156 5.21 -6.24 -14.17
#